data_87374ad549888e2ea74f76a7883c3f59
#
_entry.id   87374ad549888e2ea74f76a7883c3f59
#
_cell.length_a   1.000
_cell.length_b   1.000
_cell.length_c   1.000
_cell.angle_alpha   90.00
_cell.angle_beta   90.00
_cell.angle_gamma   90.00
#
_symmetry.space_group_name_H-M   'P 1'
#
loop_
_entity.id
_entity.type
_entity.pdbx_description
1 polymer ?
#
loop_
_entity_poly.entity_id
_entity_poly.type
_entity_poly.pdbx_seq_one_letter_code
_entity_poly.pdbx_strand_id
1 'polypeptide(L)'
;KKLKDDLNEGDRLIVCFDTGKKTFRSKLLDQYKQQRKPIEPELKVQIPISREMLDAMNISHCELEGYEADDLAGSLAKYAEKLGDKVDLYTSDKDYFQLISPNISVNFLRKGLSEVQCYTMDNFHELFGINPCQITDYKGLVGDSSDNFKGIPGIGEKTAIKLLNTYNDLDEIIQAMKSQKTKTALNIVEHEEDGQFCKKLAEIVLNLPVEEYYNSSMVKDYDNDALLSFYSKYSFNSFANELKKKMEVRLFDIERVDSLTQDAEKEKIIEISSLKEVLNPEVFVFDYDQKNYHRANIKNLFVGSSDKKIYTLPADKIKDDLYLKEFFENSSNTYSAYDNKALIVILSRYQIDVKAKVEFDLLLATYLIDTNVEDSPSAVLDSYDYSYGDNLNIYCTICSAILNLKNSIIKKLEVLDLSLIHI
;
A
#
# COMPACT_ATOMS: atom_id res chain seq x y z
N LYS A 1 5.30 -6.28 -0.25
CA LYS A 1 4.45 -5.48 0.64
C LYS A 1 3.40 -4.73 -0.18
N LYS A 2 3.77 -3.81 -1.08
CA LYS A 2 2.81 -3.00 -1.86
C LYS A 2 1.72 -3.85 -2.54
N LEU A 3 2.09 -4.91 -3.27
CA LEU A 3 1.12 -5.79 -3.92
C LEU A 3 0.19 -6.50 -2.91
N LYS A 4 0.71 -6.92 -1.77
CA LYS A 4 -0.11 -7.56 -0.73
C LYS A 4 -1.08 -6.58 -0.07
N ASP A 5 -0.64 -5.34 0.15
CA ASP A 5 -1.48 -4.30 0.77
C ASP A 5 -2.66 -3.87 -0.14
N ASP A 6 -2.57 -4.12 -1.46
CA ASP A 6 -3.63 -3.83 -2.44
C ASP A 6 -4.63 -5.00 -2.61
N LEU A 7 -4.43 -6.15 -1.95
CA LEU A 7 -5.26 -7.35 -2.07
C LEU A 7 -6.31 -7.44 -0.95
N ASN A 8 -7.45 -8.06 -1.29
CA ASN A 8 -8.57 -8.27 -0.38
C ASN A 8 -8.61 -9.68 0.19
N GLU A 9 -9.47 -9.89 1.17
CA GLU A 9 -9.78 -11.24 1.67
C GLU A 9 -10.37 -12.09 0.54
N GLY A 10 -9.81 -13.29 0.35
CA GLY A 10 -10.18 -14.19 -0.74
C GLY A 10 -9.25 -14.14 -1.95
N ASP A 11 -8.46 -13.08 -2.10
CA ASP A 11 -7.42 -13.02 -3.14
C ASP A 11 -6.27 -13.98 -2.83
N ARG A 12 -5.44 -14.25 -3.85
CA ARG A 12 -4.29 -15.14 -3.76
C ARG A 12 -3.02 -14.40 -4.15
N LEU A 13 -1.93 -14.71 -3.46
CA LEU A 13 -0.61 -14.19 -3.78
C LEU A 13 0.43 -15.28 -3.62
N ILE A 14 1.21 -15.53 -4.66
CA ILE A 14 2.31 -16.48 -4.62
C ILE A 14 3.52 -15.97 -5.39
N VAL A 15 4.71 -16.26 -4.87
CA VAL A 15 5.99 -15.89 -5.49
C VAL A 15 6.71 -17.15 -5.96
N CYS A 16 7.01 -17.23 -7.26
CA CYS A 16 7.72 -18.36 -7.85
C CYS A 16 9.22 -18.06 -7.90
N PHE A 17 10.04 -19.02 -7.48
CA PHE A 17 11.50 -18.94 -7.46
C PHE A 17 12.13 -19.99 -8.36
N ASP A 18 13.28 -19.63 -8.93
CA ASP A 18 14.20 -20.60 -9.52
C ASP A 18 14.98 -21.33 -8.43
N THR A 19 15.19 -22.64 -8.61
CA THR A 19 15.97 -23.45 -7.68
C THR A 19 17.48 -23.22 -7.78
N GLY A 20 17.95 -22.53 -8.82
CA GLY A 20 19.36 -22.36 -9.15
C GLY A 20 20.06 -23.65 -9.61
N LYS A 21 19.32 -24.74 -9.82
CA LYS A 21 19.79 -26.03 -10.34
C LYS A 21 19.54 -26.12 -11.84
N LYS A 22 20.15 -27.16 -12.49
CA LYS A 22 19.91 -27.42 -13.90
C LYS A 22 18.46 -27.76 -14.17
N THR A 23 17.86 -27.08 -15.14
CA THR A 23 16.51 -27.30 -15.62
C THR A 23 16.47 -28.26 -16.83
N PHE A 24 15.30 -28.68 -17.25
CA PHE A 24 15.17 -29.51 -18.45
C PHE A 24 15.69 -28.80 -19.72
N ARG A 25 15.55 -27.45 -19.80
CA ARG A 25 16.07 -26.64 -20.90
C ARG A 25 17.59 -26.72 -21.00
N SER A 26 18.28 -26.65 -19.87
CA SER A 26 19.75 -26.80 -19.83
C SER A 26 20.24 -28.22 -20.16
N LYS A 27 19.34 -29.23 -20.09
CA LYS A 27 19.62 -30.60 -20.57
C LYS A 27 19.39 -30.74 -22.07
N LEU A 28 18.47 -29.95 -22.65
CA LEU A 28 18.19 -29.94 -24.09
C LEU A 28 19.23 -29.14 -24.88
N LEU A 29 19.73 -28.07 -24.29
CA LEU A 29 20.72 -27.18 -24.91
C LEU A 29 21.82 -26.85 -23.87
N ASP A 30 23.01 -27.41 -24.02
CA ASP A 30 24.14 -27.19 -23.11
C ASP A 30 24.51 -25.70 -22.97
N GLN A 31 24.33 -24.91 -24.04
CA GLN A 31 24.65 -23.48 -24.07
C GLN A 31 23.52 -22.59 -23.50
N TYR A 32 22.40 -23.15 -23.08
CA TYR A 32 21.26 -22.41 -22.55
C TYR A 32 21.67 -21.55 -21.35
N LYS A 33 21.43 -20.25 -21.45
CA LYS A 33 21.79 -19.24 -20.41
C LYS A 33 23.27 -19.19 -20.00
N GLN A 34 24.20 -19.84 -20.73
CA GLN A 34 25.64 -19.88 -20.35
C GLN A 34 26.32 -18.51 -20.34
N GLN A 35 25.87 -17.56 -21.16
CA GLN A 35 26.44 -16.20 -21.18
C GLN A 35 26.02 -15.34 -20.01
N ARG A 36 25.03 -15.79 -19.19
CA ARG A 36 24.63 -15.06 -18.00
C ARG A 36 25.76 -15.05 -16.98
N LYS A 37 26.10 -13.85 -16.49
CA LYS A 37 27.09 -13.72 -15.40
C LYS A 37 26.60 -14.45 -14.15
N PRO A 38 27.49 -15.08 -13.42
CA PRO A 38 27.14 -15.65 -12.11
C PRO A 38 26.53 -14.57 -11.21
N ILE A 39 25.57 -14.94 -10.39
CA ILE A 39 25.01 -14.05 -9.37
C ILE A 39 26.12 -13.68 -8.39
N GLU A 40 26.30 -12.40 -8.11
CA GLU A 40 27.26 -11.90 -7.14
C GLU A 40 27.05 -12.58 -5.78
N PRO A 41 28.13 -12.96 -5.07
CA PRO A 41 28.02 -13.71 -3.81
C PRO A 41 27.12 -13.03 -2.78
N GLU A 42 27.18 -11.70 -2.70
CA GLU A 42 26.38 -10.88 -1.78
C GLU A 42 24.89 -10.96 -2.11
N LEU A 43 24.52 -11.01 -3.39
CA LEU A 43 23.14 -11.16 -3.82
C LEU A 43 22.64 -12.60 -3.61
N LYS A 44 23.52 -13.59 -3.84
CA LYS A 44 23.19 -15.00 -3.63
C LYS A 44 22.76 -15.29 -2.18
N VAL A 45 23.41 -14.63 -1.20
CA VAL A 45 23.06 -14.77 0.22
C VAL A 45 21.69 -14.15 0.54
N GLN A 46 21.23 -13.18 -0.24
CA GLN A 46 19.94 -12.52 -0.02
C GLN A 46 18.73 -13.32 -0.50
N ILE A 47 18.90 -14.28 -1.42
CA ILE A 47 17.79 -15.11 -1.93
C ILE A 47 17.11 -15.93 -0.82
N PRO A 48 17.82 -16.66 0.05
CA PRO A 48 17.20 -17.33 1.19
C PRO A 48 16.53 -16.34 2.16
N ILE A 49 17.14 -15.18 2.38
CA ILE A 49 16.59 -14.12 3.25
C ILE A 49 15.26 -13.59 2.69
N SER A 50 15.14 -13.47 1.35
CA SER A 50 13.88 -13.05 0.74
C SER A 50 12.75 -14.07 0.97
N ARG A 51 13.04 -15.36 0.97
CA ARG A 51 12.05 -16.40 1.31
C ARG A 51 11.63 -16.31 2.78
N GLU A 52 12.60 -16.18 3.71
CA GLU A 52 12.32 -15.97 5.13
C GLU A 52 11.44 -14.72 5.37
N MET A 53 11.66 -13.66 4.59
CA MET A 53 10.81 -12.47 4.63
C MET A 53 9.38 -12.77 4.16
N LEU A 54 9.21 -13.53 3.08
CA LEU A 54 7.90 -13.93 2.57
C LEU A 54 7.15 -14.78 3.60
N ASP A 55 7.85 -15.72 4.25
CA ASP A 55 7.28 -16.53 5.33
C ASP A 55 6.77 -15.65 6.49
N ALA A 56 7.60 -14.71 6.95
CA ALA A 56 7.23 -13.74 7.98
C ALA A 56 6.06 -12.83 7.56
N MET A 57 5.90 -12.59 6.26
CA MET A 57 4.79 -11.84 5.68
C MET A 57 3.54 -12.69 5.44
N ASN A 58 3.52 -13.97 5.75
CA ASN A 58 2.46 -14.90 5.35
C ASN A 58 2.17 -14.84 3.83
N ILE A 59 3.22 -14.78 3.01
CA ILE A 59 3.11 -14.84 1.55
C ILE A 59 3.65 -16.19 1.08
N SER A 60 2.80 -16.92 0.38
CA SER A 60 3.17 -18.20 -0.19
C SER A 60 4.24 -18.05 -1.28
N HIS A 61 5.19 -18.96 -1.30
CA HIS A 61 6.18 -19.05 -2.36
C HIS A 61 6.42 -20.51 -2.76
N CYS A 62 6.91 -20.71 -3.97
CA CYS A 62 7.15 -22.05 -4.49
C CYS A 62 8.40 -22.09 -5.36
N GLU A 63 8.97 -23.30 -5.45
CA GLU A 63 10.04 -23.67 -6.38
C GLU A 63 9.91 -25.16 -6.69
N LEU A 64 10.35 -25.58 -7.89
CA LEU A 64 10.32 -26.98 -8.29
C LEU A 64 11.61 -27.38 -9.01
N GLU A 65 12.29 -28.42 -8.52
CA GLU A 65 13.53 -28.88 -9.13
C GLU A 65 13.32 -29.40 -10.57
N GLY A 66 14.17 -28.97 -11.46
CA GLY A 66 14.13 -29.32 -12.88
C GLY A 66 13.32 -28.38 -13.76
N TYR A 67 12.59 -27.42 -13.16
CA TYR A 67 11.80 -26.41 -13.85
C TYR A 67 12.24 -25.00 -13.45
N GLU A 68 11.83 -24.03 -14.23
CA GLU A 68 12.09 -22.60 -13.99
C GLU A 68 10.88 -21.95 -13.30
N ALA A 69 11.07 -20.77 -12.72
CA ALA A 69 10.00 -20.03 -12.05
C ALA A 69 8.84 -19.68 -13.01
N ASP A 70 9.15 -19.47 -14.29
CA ASP A 70 8.16 -19.20 -15.33
C ASP A 70 7.25 -20.41 -15.62
N ASP A 71 7.78 -21.64 -15.58
CA ASP A 71 7.01 -22.86 -15.75
C ASP A 71 6.01 -23.05 -14.58
N LEU A 72 6.44 -22.73 -13.35
CA LEU A 72 5.57 -22.76 -12.18
C LEU A 72 4.50 -21.68 -12.26
N ALA A 73 4.89 -20.44 -12.55
CA ALA A 73 3.96 -19.32 -12.65
C ALA A 73 2.93 -19.52 -13.78
N GLY A 74 3.37 -20.04 -14.94
CA GLY A 74 2.50 -20.38 -16.06
C GLY A 74 1.52 -21.50 -15.73
N SER A 75 2.00 -22.56 -15.06
CA SER A 75 1.15 -23.67 -14.62
C SER A 75 0.12 -23.22 -13.58
N LEU A 76 0.53 -22.39 -12.60
CA LEU A 76 -0.37 -21.78 -11.61
C LEU A 76 -1.42 -20.88 -12.27
N ALA A 77 -1.01 -20.02 -13.19
CA ALA A 77 -1.92 -19.13 -13.90
C ALA A 77 -2.98 -19.91 -14.68
N LYS A 78 -2.57 -20.97 -15.38
CA LYS A 78 -3.51 -21.81 -16.14
C LYS A 78 -4.39 -22.68 -15.24
N TYR A 79 -3.90 -23.09 -14.08
CA TYR A 79 -4.70 -23.78 -13.09
C TYR A 79 -5.78 -22.86 -12.48
N ALA A 80 -5.41 -21.66 -12.07
CA ALA A 80 -6.32 -20.64 -11.56
C ALA A 80 -7.38 -20.23 -12.61
N GLU A 81 -6.97 -20.02 -13.87
CA GLU A 81 -7.89 -19.73 -14.98
C GLU A 81 -8.94 -20.82 -15.17
N LYS A 82 -8.56 -22.11 -15.07
CA LYS A 82 -9.50 -23.25 -15.15
C LYS A 82 -10.52 -23.25 -14.03
N LEU A 83 -10.19 -22.68 -12.86
CA LEU A 83 -11.10 -22.53 -11.73
C LEU A 83 -11.98 -21.27 -11.84
N GLY A 84 -11.75 -20.43 -12.85
CA GLY A 84 -12.52 -19.20 -13.11
C GLY A 84 -11.91 -17.94 -12.52
N ASP A 85 -10.72 -18.01 -11.95
CA ASP A 85 -10.03 -16.85 -11.39
C ASP A 85 -9.48 -15.93 -12.49
N LYS A 86 -9.37 -14.64 -12.16
CA LYS A 86 -8.56 -13.68 -12.91
C LYS A 86 -7.13 -13.68 -12.35
N VAL A 87 -6.15 -13.64 -13.23
CA VAL A 87 -4.74 -13.77 -12.86
C VAL A 87 -3.94 -12.58 -13.36
N ASP A 88 -3.21 -11.95 -12.46
CA ASP A 88 -2.26 -10.88 -12.74
C ASP A 88 -0.83 -11.37 -12.54
N LEU A 89 -0.07 -11.52 -13.63
CA LEU A 89 1.34 -11.92 -13.60
C LEU A 89 2.23 -10.68 -13.54
N TYR A 90 3.04 -10.55 -12.51
CA TYR A 90 4.02 -9.45 -12.36
C TYR A 90 5.42 -9.95 -12.70
N THR A 91 5.98 -9.47 -13.80
CA THR A 91 7.28 -9.92 -14.30
C THR A 91 8.00 -8.84 -15.10
N SER A 92 9.32 -8.96 -15.27
CA SER A 92 10.13 -8.23 -16.25
C SER A 92 10.52 -9.09 -17.46
N ASP A 93 9.99 -10.32 -17.53
CA ASP A 93 10.26 -11.25 -18.63
C ASP A 93 9.13 -11.25 -19.65
N LYS A 94 9.50 -11.07 -20.92
CA LYS A 94 8.56 -11.06 -22.05
C LYS A 94 8.02 -12.45 -22.41
N ASP A 95 8.63 -13.51 -21.92
CA ASP A 95 8.19 -14.86 -22.20
C ASP A 95 6.81 -15.13 -21.61
N TYR A 96 6.46 -14.44 -20.52
CA TYR A 96 5.13 -14.48 -19.94
C TYR A 96 4.01 -13.96 -20.85
N PHE A 97 4.34 -13.23 -21.91
CA PHE A 97 3.33 -12.74 -22.86
C PHE A 97 2.58 -13.88 -23.58
N GLN A 98 3.20 -15.05 -23.71
CA GLN A 98 2.54 -16.24 -24.26
C GLN A 98 1.37 -16.75 -23.38
N LEU A 99 1.30 -16.32 -22.11
CA LEU A 99 0.30 -16.75 -21.12
C LEU A 99 -0.98 -15.91 -21.17
N ILE A 100 -0.93 -14.73 -21.81
CA ILE A 100 -2.05 -13.78 -21.87
C ILE A 100 -3.28 -14.46 -22.48
N SER A 101 -4.40 -14.32 -21.78
CA SER A 101 -5.69 -14.88 -22.14
C SER A 101 -6.82 -13.94 -21.67
N PRO A 102 -8.10 -14.23 -21.89
CA PRO A 102 -9.19 -13.42 -21.36
C PRO A 102 -9.18 -13.24 -19.84
N ASN A 103 -8.57 -14.17 -19.11
CA ASN A 103 -8.50 -14.14 -17.64
C ASN A 103 -7.07 -13.98 -17.10
N ILE A 104 -6.05 -13.94 -17.94
CA ILE A 104 -4.66 -13.76 -17.53
C ILE A 104 -4.10 -12.49 -18.15
N SER A 105 -3.68 -11.54 -17.31
CA SER A 105 -2.96 -10.34 -17.71
C SER A 105 -1.49 -10.38 -17.28
N VAL A 106 -0.63 -9.64 -17.98
CA VAL A 106 0.79 -9.51 -17.64
C VAL A 106 1.10 -8.05 -17.31
N ASN A 107 1.43 -7.81 -16.06
CA ASN A 107 1.90 -6.54 -15.55
C ASN A 107 3.44 -6.49 -15.67
N PHE A 108 3.91 -5.93 -16.78
CA PHE A 108 5.32 -5.89 -17.12
C PHE A 108 6.05 -4.78 -16.39
N LEU A 109 7.06 -5.13 -15.61
CA LEU A 109 7.83 -4.24 -14.75
C LEU A 109 8.96 -3.57 -15.54
N ARG A 110 8.83 -2.28 -15.89
CA ARG A 110 9.86 -1.49 -16.59
C ARG A 110 10.90 -0.92 -15.63
N LYS A 111 10.45 -0.36 -14.50
CA LYS A 111 11.30 0.14 -13.41
C LYS A 111 10.74 -0.34 -12.06
N GLY A 112 10.80 -1.64 -11.81
CA GLY A 112 10.15 -2.23 -10.65
C GLY A 112 8.65 -1.90 -10.64
N LEU A 113 8.08 -1.72 -9.45
CA LEU A 113 6.65 -1.37 -9.28
C LEU A 113 6.33 0.12 -9.50
N SER A 114 7.32 0.97 -9.84
CA SER A 114 7.07 2.39 -10.11
C SER A 114 6.62 2.64 -11.55
N GLU A 115 6.95 1.74 -12.49
CA GLU A 115 6.54 1.84 -13.89
C GLU A 115 6.11 0.46 -14.38
N VAL A 116 4.81 0.19 -14.33
CA VAL A 116 4.19 -1.06 -14.74
C VAL A 116 3.34 -0.83 -15.98
N GLN A 117 3.53 -1.67 -16.99
CA GLN A 117 2.68 -1.68 -18.19
C GLN A 117 1.85 -2.96 -18.20
N CYS A 118 0.53 -2.83 -18.17
CA CYS A 118 -0.39 -3.96 -18.22
C CYS A 118 -0.66 -4.37 -19.68
N TYR A 119 -0.44 -5.65 -19.96
CA TYR A 119 -0.75 -6.31 -21.24
C TYR A 119 -1.91 -7.29 -21.05
N THR A 120 -2.93 -7.13 -21.88
CA THR A 120 -4.15 -7.94 -21.92
C THR A 120 -4.42 -8.43 -23.34
N MET A 121 -5.38 -9.34 -23.51
CA MET A 121 -5.81 -9.75 -24.85
C MET A 121 -6.26 -8.57 -25.73
N ASP A 122 -6.85 -7.54 -25.13
CA ASP A 122 -7.43 -6.42 -25.88
C ASP A 122 -6.37 -5.46 -26.43
N ASN A 123 -5.24 -5.28 -25.72
CA ASN A 123 -4.23 -4.29 -26.07
C ASN A 123 -2.91 -4.89 -26.62
N PHE A 124 -2.71 -6.19 -26.47
CA PHE A 124 -1.40 -6.80 -26.75
C PHE A 124 -1.01 -6.68 -28.23
N HIS A 125 -1.92 -6.97 -29.15
CA HIS A 125 -1.65 -6.90 -30.59
C HIS A 125 -1.28 -5.47 -31.03
N GLU A 126 -1.96 -4.46 -30.50
CA GLU A 126 -1.64 -3.05 -30.80
C GLU A 126 -0.24 -2.66 -30.29
N LEU A 127 0.12 -3.12 -29.10
CA LEU A 127 1.38 -2.77 -28.44
C LEU A 127 2.58 -3.58 -28.91
N PHE A 128 2.40 -4.83 -29.32
CA PHE A 128 3.49 -5.75 -29.64
C PHE A 128 3.54 -6.15 -31.13
N GLY A 129 2.43 -6.05 -31.84
CA GLY A 129 2.32 -6.30 -33.29
C GLY A 129 1.97 -7.72 -33.70
N ILE A 130 1.81 -8.65 -32.74
CA ILE A 130 1.35 -10.05 -32.92
C ILE A 130 0.42 -10.44 -31.80
N ASN A 131 -0.23 -11.59 -31.90
CA ASN A 131 -1.08 -12.13 -30.83
C ASN A 131 -0.27 -12.85 -29.75
N PRO A 132 -0.75 -12.90 -28.49
CA PRO A 132 -0.05 -13.61 -27.40
C PRO A 132 0.34 -15.05 -27.73
N CYS A 133 -0.54 -15.81 -28.35
CA CYS A 133 -0.29 -17.22 -28.75
C CYS A 133 0.86 -17.39 -29.77
N GLN A 134 1.27 -16.30 -30.43
CA GLN A 134 2.35 -16.31 -31.42
C GLN A 134 3.73 -15.99 -30.83
N ILE A 135 3.84 -15.75 -29.52
CA ILE A 135 5.12 -15.38 -28.88
C ILE A 135 6.18 -16.47 -29.02
N THR A 136 5.79 -17.74 -28.86
CA THR A 136 6.72 -18.87 -29.04
C THR A 136 7.16 -19.03 -30.48
N ASP A 137 6.26 -18.83 -31.45
CA ASP A 137 6.57 -18.80 -32.87
C ASP A 137 7.49 -17.64 -33.24
N TYR A 138 7.26 -16.47 -32.70
CA TYR A 138 8.14 -15.32 -32.83
C TYR A 138 9.56 -15.64 -32.36
N LYS A 139 9.69 -16.27 -31.16
CA LYS A 139 10.99 -16.71 -30.65
C LYS A 139 11.63 -17.83 -31.48
N GLY A 140 10.83 -18.71 -32.06
CA GLY A 140 11.30 -19.68 -33.04
C GLY A 140 11.95 -19.03 -34.25
N LEU A 141 11.36 -17.93 -34.75
CA LEU A 141 11.88 -17.19 -35.91
C LEU A 141 13.11 -16.33 -35.55
N VAL A 142 13.05 -15.55 -34.48
CA VAL A 142 14.06 -14.54 -34.13
C VAL A 142 15.16 -15.08 -33.22
N GLY A 143 14.85 -16.10 -32.43
CA GLY A 143 15.67 -16.56 -31.31
C GLY A 143 15.53 -15.70 -30.08
N ASP A 144 16.35 -16.00 -29.08
CA ASP A 144 16.50 -15.22 -27.85
C ASP A 144 17.96 -15.10 -27.45
N SER A 145 18.49 -13.88 -27.55
CA SER A 145 19.86 -13.60 -27.15
C SER A 145 20.07 -13.64 -25.64
N SER A 146 19.01 -13.41 -24.84
CA SER A 146 19.08 -13.45 -23.39
C SER A 146 19.23 -14.87 -22.85
N ASP A 147 18.70 -15.86 -23.60
CA ASP A 147 18.75 -17.29 -23.28
C ASP A 147 19.75 -18.07 -24.14
N ASN A 148 20.48 -17.35 -25.01
CA ASN A 148 21.55 -17.87 -25.84
C ASN A 148 21.10 -18.95 -26.84
N PHE A 149 19.94 -18.77 -27.45
CA PHE A 149 19.54 -19.56 -28.61
C PHE A 149 19.26 -18.68 -29.82
N LYS A 150 19.63 -19.18 -30.97
CA LYS A 150 19.54 -18.45 -32.26
C LYS A 150 18.35 -18.99 -33.03
N GLY A 151 17.43 -18.09 -33.37
CA GLY A 151 16.36 -18.45 -34.32
C GLY A 151 16.86 -18.68 -35.72
N ILE A 152 15.96 -18.56 -36.69
CA ILE A 152 16.29 -18.73 -38.11
C ILE A 152 17.22 -17.62 -38.58
N PRO A 153 18.41 -17.93 -39.12
CA PRO A 153 19.38 -16.93 -39.56
C PRO A 153 18.78 -15.92 -40.54
N GLY A 154 19.05 -14.63 -40.30
CA GLY A 154 18.58 -13.54 -41.17
C GLY A 154 17.10 -13.16 -41.02
N ILE A 155 16.38 -13.77 -40.09
CA ILE A 155 15.04 -13.36 -39.71
C ILE A 155 15.13 -12.47 -38.44
N GLY A 156 14.87 -11.17 -38.65
CA GLY A 156 14.78 -10.22 -37.52
C GLY A 156 13.34 -9.91 -37.17
N GLU A 157 13.17 -9.15 -36.08
CA GLU A 157 11.88 -8.79 -35.47
C GLU A 157 10.83 -8.32 -36.51
N LYS A 158 11.16 -7.35 -37.37
CA LYS A 158 10.22 -6.82 -38.36
C LYS A 158 9.74 -7.87 -39.36
N THR A 159 10.63 -8.79 -39.75
CA THR A 159 10.31 -9.86 -40.69
C THR A 159 9.43 -10.91 -40.02
N ALA A 160 9.76 -11.28 -38.78
CA ALA A 160 8.97 -12.22 -37.99
C ALA A 160 7.54 -11.72 -37.76
N ILE A 161 7.40 -10.47 -37.30
CA ILE A 161 6.07 -9.84 -37.10
C ILE A 161 5.26 -9.83 -38.40
N LYS A 162 5.88 -9.47 -39.52
CA LYS A 162 5.21 -9.48 -40.85
C LYS A 162 4.75 -10.89 -41.22
N LEU A 163 5.58 -11.90 -41.02
CA LEU A 163 5.24 -13.28 -41.30
C LEU A 163 4.09 -13.77 -40.43
N LEU A 164 4.15 -13.52 -39.12
CA LEU A 164 3.12 -13.92 -38.15
C LEU A 164 1.79 -13.18 -38.32
N ASN A 165 1.80 -11.97 -38.88
CA ASN A 165 0.57 -11.27 -39.31
C ASN A 165 0.00 -11.78 -40.63
N THR A 166 0.78 -12.55 -41.39
CA THR A 166 0.33 -13.14 -42.67
C THR A 166 -0.10 -14.59 -42.49
N TYR A 167 0.56 -15.30 -41.60
CA TYR A 167 0.36 -16.71 -41.27
C TYR A 167 0.12 -16.83 -39.75
N ASN A 168 -0.61 -17.87 -39.33
CA ASN A 168 -1.01 -17.97 -37.92
C ASN A 168 0.15 -18.39 -37.00
N ASP A 169 1.04 -19.26 -37.48
CA ASP A 169 2.12 -19.86 -36.69
C ASP A 169 3.36 -20.21 -37.52
N LEU A 170 4.40 -20.71 -36.87
CA LEU A 170 5.65 -21.11 -37.51
C LEU A 170 5.47 -22.25 -38.49
N ASP A 171 4.58 -23.19 -38.24
CA ASP A 171 4.33 -24.33 -39.11
C ASP A 171 3.70 -23.90 -40.43
N GLU A 172 2.71 -23.03 -40.39
CA GLU A 172 2.11 -22.44 -41.59
C GLU A 172 3.14 -21.60 -42.36
N ILE A 173 4.00 -20.84 -41.68
CA ILE A 173 5.09 -20.09 -42.33
C ILE A 173 6.01 -21.06 -43.06
N ILE A 174 6.50 -22.10 -42.40
CA ILE A 174 7.40 -23.08 -43.01
C ILE A 174 6.75 -23.72 -44.27
N GLN A 175 5.50 -24.15 -44.16
CA GLN A 175 4.78 -24.76 -45.27
C GLN A 175 4.62 -23.79 -46.47
N ALA A 176 4.25 -22.54 -46.18
CA ALA A 176 4.11 -21.51 -47.22
C ALA A 176 5.45 -21.18 -47.92
N MET A 177 6.54 -21.20 -47.15
CA MET A 177 7.88 -20.90 -47.67
C MET A 177 8.43 -22.01 -48.58
N LYS A 178 8.02 -23.28 -48.39
CA LYS A 178 8.41 -24.41 -49.27
C LYS A 178 8.03 -24.20 -50.74
N SER A 179 7.02 -23.39 -51.05
CA SER A 179 6.59 -23.06 -52.39
C SER A 179 7.28 -21.83 -53.00
N GLN A 180 8.06 -21.08 -52.20
CA GLN A 180 8.68 -19.82 -52.60
C GLN A 180 10.18 -19.97 -52.84
N LYS A 181 10.73 -19.11 -53.75
CA LYS A 181 12.17 -19.12 -54.08
C LYS A 181 12.93 -17.88 -53.63
N THR A 182 12.36 -17.12 -52.69
CA THR A 182 13.03 -15.96 -52.12
C THR A 182 14.14 -16.39 -51.14
N LYS A 183 15.16 -15.54 -50.98
CA LYS A 183 16.25 -15.83 -50.03
C LYS A 183 15.73 -16.11 -48.63
N THR A 184 14.73 -15.34 -48.19
CA THR A 184 14.07 -15.53 -46.88
C THR A 184 13.37 -16.88 -46.78
N ALA A 185 12.65 -17.28 -47.86
CA ALA A 185 11.96 -18.57 -47.87
C ALA A 185 12.93 -19.74 -47.85
N LEU A 186 14.00 -19.66 -48.62
CA LEU A 186 15.03 -20.71 -48.62
C LEU A 186 15.68 -20.85 -47.23
N ASN A 187 16.01 -19.74 -46.59
CA ASN A 187 16.57 -19.75 -45.23
C ASN A 187 15.61 -20.35 -44.20
N ILE A 188 14.31 -20.04 -44.25
CA ILE A 188 13.32 -20.60 -43.34
C ILE A 188 13.20 -22.11 -43.51
N VAL A 189 13.19 -22.60 -44.73
CA VAL A 189 13.09 -24.03 -45.02
C VAL A 189 14.39 -24.79 -44.66
N GLU A 190 15.56 -24.18 -44.91
CA GLU A 190 16.86 -24.75 -44.58
C GLU A 190 17.05 -24.91 -43.06
N HIS A 191 16.49 -23.96 -42.24
CA HIS A 191 16.61 -23.90 -40.79
C HIS A 191 15.29 -24.18 -40.06
N GLU A 192 14.37 -24.98 -40.66
CA GLU A 192 13.07 -25.26 -40.06
C GLU A 192 13.22 -25.98 -38.73
N GLU A 193 14.19 -26.90 -38.61
CA GLU A 193 14.45 -27.63 -37.34
C GLU A 193 14.98 -26.71 -36.24
N ASP A 194 15.85 -25.75 -36.60
CA ASP A 194 16.36 -24.76 -35.65
C ASP A 194 15.22 -23.89 -35.09
N GLY A 195 14.32 -23.43 -36.00
CA GLY A 195 13.14 -22.64 -35.63
C GLY A 195 12.20 -23.39 -34.69
N GLN A 196 11.89 -24.66 -34.99
CA GLN A 196 11.04 -25.50 -34.18
C GLN A 196 11.69 -25.81 -32.81
N PHE A 197 12.99 -26.03 -32.80
CA PHE A 197 13.72 -26.26 -31.56
C PHE A 197 13.72 -25.02 -30.65
N CYS A 198 13.93 -23.83 -31.23
CA CYS A 198 13.86 -22.56 -30.49
C CYS A 198 12.47 -22.26 -29.96
N LYS A 199 11.39 -22.53 -30.76
CA LYS A 199 10.01 -22.44 -30.31
C LYS A 199 9.80 -23.32 -29.06
N LYS A 200 10.22 -24.59 -29.12
CA LYS A 200 10.10 -25.54 -27.98
C LYS A 200 10.87 -25.08 -26.74
N LEU A 201 12.03 -24.47 -26.89
CA LEU A 201 12.79 -23.93 -25.76
C LEU A 201 12.10 -22.73 -25.11
N ALA A 202 11.40 -21.92 -25.91
CA ALA A 202 10.68 -20.74 -25.43
C ALA A 202 9.31 -21.06 -24.79
N GLU A 203 8.79 -22.28 -25.01
CA GLU A 203 7.51 -22.68 -24.43
C GLU A 203 7.59 -22.81 -22.90
N ILE A 204 6.65 -22.18 -22.21
CA ILE A 204 6.44 -22.31 -20.77
C ILE A 204 5.61 -23.59 -20.53
N VAL A 205 6.07 -24.43 -19.60
CA VAL A 205 5.34 -25.64 -19.19
C VAL A 205 4.10 -25.27 -18.37
N LEU A 206 2.93 -25.80 -18.77
CA LEU A 206 1.63 -25.39 -18.20
C LEU A 206 0.89 -26.47 -17.43
N ASN A 207 1.52 -27.62 -17.18
CA ASN A 207 0.88 -28.79 -16.61
C ASN A 207 1.64 -29.38 -15.41
N LEU A 208 2.38 -28.53 -14.68
CA LEU A 208 3.05 -28.94 -13.44
C LEU A 208 2.04 -29.18 -12.31
N PRO A 209 2.39 -30.00 -11.30
CA PRO A 209 1.54 -30.27 -10.16
C PRO A 209 1.54 -29.06 -9.20
N VAL A 210 0.65 -28.10 -9.40
CA VAL A 210 0.60 -26.81 -8.70
C VAL A 210 -0.58 -26.66 -7.74
N GLU A 211 -1.43 -27.66 -7.60
CA GLU A 211 -2.65 -27.59 -6.81
C GLU A 211 -2.39 -27.25 -5.34
N GLU A 212 -1.38 -27.85 -4.70
CA GLU A 212 -1.03 -27.56 -3.31
C GLU A 212 -0.57 -26.12 -3.13
N TYR A 213 0.25 -25.61 -4.06
CA TYR A 213 0.71 -24.23 -4.06
C TYR A 213 -0.45 -23.25 -4.23
N TYR A 214 -1.38 -23.53 -5.15
CA TYR A 214 -2.56 -22.73 -5.33
C TYR A 214 -3.42 -22.70 -4.06
N ASN A 215 -3.68 -23.83 -3.43
CA ASN A 215 -4.49 -23.92 -2.22
C ASN A 215 -3.85 -23.18 -1.04
N SER A 216 -2.53 -23.16 -0.94
CA SER A 216 -1.80 -22.46 0.12
C SER A 216 -1.62 -20.95 -0.14
N SER A 217 -1.94 -20.44 -1.33
CA SER A 217 -1.64 -19.07 -1.77
C SER A 217 -2.66 -18.01 -1.34
N MET A 218 -3.72 -18.37 -0.59
CA MET A 218 -4.68 -17.40 -0.08
C MET A 218 -4.00 -16.32 0.77
N VAL A 219 -4.37 -15.07 0.53
CA VAL A 219 -3.87 -13.94 1.30
C VAL A 219 -4.29 -14.09 2.76
N LYS A 220 -3.33 -13.93 3.65
CA LYS A 220 -3.51 -13.97 5.11
C LYS A 220 -2.96 -12.67 5.69
N ASP A 221 -3.42 -12.30 6.87
CA ASP A 221 -2.83 -11.20 7.61
C ASP A 221 -1.34 -11.39 7.86
N TYR A 222 -0.64 -10.30 8.11
CA TYR A 222 0.77 -10.35 8.49
C TYR A 222 0.93 -11.03 9.85
N ASP A 223 1.92 -11.89 9.97
CA ASP A 223 2.42 -12.30 11.27
C ASP A 223 3.37 -11.21 11.79
N ASN A 224 2.80 -10.31 12.61
CA ASN A 224 3.53 -9.14 13.09
C ASN A 224 4.72 -9.52 13.99
N ASP A 225 4.62 -10.58 14.77
CA ASP A 225 5.70 -11.03 15.66
C ASP A 225 6.85 -11.65 14.85
N ALA A 226 6.52 -12.47 13.84
CA ALA A 226 7.50 -13.01 12.91
C ALA A 226 8.20 -11.89 12.12
N LEU A 227 7.45 -10.87 11.66
CA LEU A 227 8.01 -9.71 10.96
C LEU A 227 8.92 -8.87 11.84
N LEU A 228 8.55 -8.61 13.10
CA LEU A 228 9.42 -7.89 14.05
C LEU A 228 10.70 -8.66 14.31
N SER A 229 10.60 -9.98 14.48
CA SER A 229 11.76 -10.86 14.65
C SER A 229 12.69 -10.79 13.43
N PHE A 230 12.12 -10.90 12.21
CA PHE A 230 12.84 -10.78 10.97
C PHE A 230 13.53 -9.41 10.82
N TYR A 231 12.83 -8.31 11.04
CA TYR A 231 13.39 -6.96 10.95
C TYR A 231 14.51 -6.72 11.98
N SER A 232 14.36 -7.25 13.19
CA SER A 232 15.40 -7.18 14.22
C SER A 232 16.65 -7.99 13.83
N LYS A 233 16.47 -9.22 13.31
CA LYS A 233 17.54 -10.12 12.88
C LYS A 233 18.42 -9.49 11.79
N TYR A 234 17.79 -8.77 10.86
CA TYR A 234 18.48 -8.17 9.72
C TYR A 234 18.70 -6.65 9.85
N SER A 235 18.49 -6.08 11.04
CA SER A 235 18.70 -4.65 11.33
C SER A 235 17.87 -3.70 10.47
N PHE A 236 16.65 -4.10 10.08
CA PHE A 236 15.71 -3.26 9.35
C PHE A 236 14.93 -2.34 10.31
N ASN A 237 15.67 -1.48 11.03
CA ASN A 237 15.15 -0.69 12.15
C ASN A 237 13.97 0.23 11.75
N SER A 238 14.00 0.84 10.56
CA SER A 238 12.91 1.70 10.09
C SER A 238 11.61 0.93 9.89
N PHE A 239 11.67 -0.27 9.29
CA PHE A 239 10.50 -1.14 9.12
C PHE A 239 10.00 -1.71 10.45
N ALA A 240 10.92 -2.06 11.36
CA ALA A 240 10.55 -2.51 12.70
C ALA A 240 9.80 -1.43 13.48
N ASN A 241 10.27 -0.18 13.43
CA ASN A 241 9.63 0.95 14.09
C ASN A 241 8.26 1.27 13.46
N GLU A 242 8.16 1.26 12.12
CA GLU A 242 6.87 1.43 11.43
C GLU A 242 5.85 0.36 11.84
N LEU A 243 6.30 -0.91 11.90
CA LEU A 243 5.42 -2.02 12.27
C LEU A 243 4.97 -1.92 13.73
N LYS A 244 5.88 -1.61 14.66
CA LYS A 244 5.54 -1.37 16.07
C LYS A 244 4.48 -0.28 16.21
N LYS A 245 4.66 0.86 15.53
CA LYS A 245 3.68 1.93 15.51
C LYS A 245 2.30 1.45 15.05
N LYS A 246 2.23 0.65 13.98
CA LYS A 246 0.96 0.08 13.47
C LYS A 246 0.33 -0.92 14.44
N MET A 247 1.13 -1.75 15.11
CA MET A 247 0.63 -2.70 16.12
C MET A 247 0.06 -1.97 17.34
N GLU A 248 0.73 -0.95 17.81
CA GLU A 248 0.30 -0.12 18.93
C GLU A 248 -1.01 0.61 18.61
N VAL A 249 -1.16 1.16 17.42
CA VAL A 249 -2.43 1.76 16.94
C VAL A 249 -3.56 0.73 16.96
N ARG A 250 -3.34 -0.50 16.44
CA ARG A 250 -4.37 -1.57 16.46
C ARG A 250 -4.75 -2.04 17.88
N LEU A 251 -3.80 -2.11 18.80
CA LEU A 251 -4.09 -2.46 20.21
C LEU A 251 -4.99 -1.39 20.85
N PHE A 252 -4.74 -0.11 20.56
CA PHE A 252 -5.60 0.97 21.03
C PHE A 252 -7.00 0.92 20.41
N ASP A 253 -7.13 0.50 19.14
CA ASP A 253 -8.43 0.36 18.46
C ASP A 253 -9.26 -0.80 19.05
N ILE A 254 -8.61 -1.91 19.45
CA ILE A 254 -9.29 -3.06 20.09
C ILE A 254 -9.77 -2.71 21.51
N GLU A 255 -8.98 -2.00 22.31
CA GLU A 255 -9.40 -1.52 23.65
C GLU A 255 -10.54 -0.47 23.54
N ARG A 256 -10.65 0.24 22.39
CA ARG A 256 -11.70 1.22 22.15
C ARG A 256 -13.06 0.60 21.84
N VAL A 257 -13.13 -0.52 21.12
CA VAL A 257 -14.40 -1.15 20.75
C VAL A 257 -15.17 -1.63 21.98
N ASP A 258 -14.50 -2.02 23.05
CA ASP A 258 -15.15 -2.46 24.28
C ASP A 258 -15.58 -1.30 25.21
N SER A 259 -15.08 -0.07 25.00
CA SER A 259 -15.35 1.06 25.90
C SER A 259 -16.26 2.16 25.35
N LEU A 260 -16.55 2.18 24.05
CA LEU A 260 -17.24 3.30 23.36
C LEU A 260 -18.69 3.00 22.91
N THR A 261 -19.23 1.82 23.20
CA THR A 261 -20.66 1.51 22.98
C THR A 261 -21.57 1.93 24.15
N GLN A 262 -21.06 2.73 25.09
CA GLN A 262 -21.91 3.32 26.12
C GLN A 262 -22.32 4.74 25.70
N ASP A 263 -23.57 4.84 25.25
CA ASP A 263 -24.48 5.99 25.26
C ASP A 263 -23.84 7.39 25.21
N ALA A 264 -23.74 7.96 24.00
CA ALA A 264 -23.78 9.39 23.84
C ALA A 264 -25.20 9.87 24.30
N GLU A 265 -25.45 9.87 25.60
CA GLU A 265 -26.54 10.68 26.14
C GLU A 265 -26.33 12.10 25.65
N LYS A 266 -27.39 12.74 25.14
CA LYS A 266 -27.40 14.13 24.70
C LYS A 266 -26.80 15.00 25.78
N GLU A 267 -25.50 15.29 25.71
CA GLU A 267 -24.83 16.18 26.66
C GLU A 267 -25.58 17.51 26.65
N LYS A 268 -26.17 17.86 27.79
CA LYS A 268 -26.92 19.10 27.95
C LYS A 268 -25.94 20.24 28.06
N ILE A 269 -25.78 21.03 26.99
CA ILE A 269 -24.96 22.23 27.00
C ILE A 269 -25.60 23.24 27.97
N ILE A 270 -24.83 23.75 28.90
CA ILE A 270 -25.27 24.73 29.90
C ILE A 270 -24.77 26.10 29.52
N GLU A 271 -25.67 27.02 29.18
CA GLU A 271 -25.30 28.42 28.92
C GLU A 271 -24.97 29.13 30.23
N ILE A 272 -23.85 29.86 30.24
CA ILE A 272 -23.36 30.61 31.39
C ILE A 272 -23.13 32.07 31.05
N SER A 273 -23.12 32.90 32.07
CA SER A 273 -22.81 34.33 31.93
C SER A 273 -21.40 34.69 32.37
N SER A 274 -20.72 33.80 33.07
CA SER A 274 -19.35 33.98 33.57
C SER A 274 -18.68 32.63 33.83
N LEU A 275 -17.36 32.55 33.66
CA LEU A 275 -16.55 31.38 34.02
C LEU A 275 -16.67 31.00 35.51
N LYS A 276 -17.08 31.94 36.36
CA LYS A 276 -17.36 31.69 37.78
C LYS A 276 -18.37 30.56 38.00
N GLU A 277 -19.26 30.32 37.07
CA GLU A 277 -20.31 29.29 37.15
C GLU A 277 -19.78 27.89 36.87
N VAL A 278 -18.55 27.76 36.35
CA VAL A 278 -17.93 26.49 36.01
C VAL A 278 -17.01 26.02 37.17
N LEU A 279 -17.30 24.85 37.71
CA LEU A 279 -16.45 24.23 38.70
C LEU A 279 -15.31 23.46 37.99
N ASN A 280 -14.06 23.80 38.35
CA ASN A 280 -12.86 23.17 37.76
C ASN A 280 -12.86 23.14 36.23
N PRO A 281 -12.76 24.28 35.55
CA PRO A 281 -12.67 24.37 34.08
C PRO A 281 -11.33 23.78 33.63
N GLU A 282 -11.38 22.87 32.66
CA GLU A 282 -10.18 22.15 32.14
C GLU A 282 -9.97 22.32 30.65
N VAL A 283 -11.04 22.46 29.86
CA VAL A 283 -10.98 22.50 28.39
C VAL A 283 -11.60 23.78 27.88
N PHE A 284 -10.93 24.45 26.93
CA PHE A 284 -11.41 25.69 26.32
C PHE A 284 -11.33 25.60 24.81
N VAL A 285 -12.48 25.76 24.13
CA VAL A 285 -12.60 25.67 22.67
C VAL A 285 -13.44 26.81 22.13
N PHE A 286 -12.86 27.67 21.30
CA PHE A 286 -13.58 28.75 20.64
C PHE A 286 -14.36 28.27 19.42
N ASP A 287 -15.57 28.75 19.24
CA ASP A 287 -16.38 28.67 18.02
C ASP A 287 -16.14 29.91 17.17
N TYR A 288 -15.50 29.76 16.02
CA TYR A 288 -15.20 30.86 15.10
C TYR A 288 -15.44 30.46 13.63
N ASP A 289 -15.77 31.47 12.81
CA ASP A 289 -16.34 31.27 11.47
C ASP A 289 -15.33 31.18 10.31
N GLN A 290 -14.04 31.39 10.56
CA GLN A 290 -13.01 31.45 9.50
C GLN A 290 -11.69 30.83 9.93
N LYS A 291 -10.96 30.19 8.99
CA LYS A 291 -9.59 29.72 9.23
C LYS A 291 -8.63 30.80 9.74
N ASN A 292 -8.87 32.07 9.40
CA ASN A 292 -8.06 33.20 9.88
C ASN A 292 -8.60 33.74 11.21
N TYR A 293 -8.20 33.11 12.31
CA TYR A 293 -8.62 33.47 13.68
C TYR A 293 -8.22 34.91 14.13
N HIS A 294 -7.30 35.60 13.44
CA HIS A 294 -6.99 37.01 13.70
C HIS A 294 -8.17 37.94 13.38
N ARG A 295 -9.03 37.55 12.45
CA ARG A 295 -10.18 38.32 11.97
C ARG A 295 -11.51 37.60 12.09
N ALA A 296 -11.51 36.36 12.54
CA ALA A 296 -12.73 35.53 12.66
C ALA A 296 -13.74 36.17 13.64
N ASN A 297 -15.01 35.99 13.35
CA ASN A 297 -16.07 36.29 14.29
C ASN A 297 -16.17 35.16 15.28
N ILE A 298 -16.11 35.50 16.57
CA ILE A 298 -16.26 34.55 17.65
C ILE A 298 -17.75 34.49 18.01
N LYS A 299 -18.29 33.30 18.07
CA LYS A 299 -19.70 33.07 18.46
C LYS A 299 -19.80 32.70 19.93
N ASN A 300 -19.03 31.70 20.33
CA ASN A 300 -19.06 31.18 21.69
C ASN A 300 -17.67 30.72 22.12
N LEU A 301 -17.49 30.59 23.43
CA LEU A 301 -16.43 29.81 24.06
C LEU A 301 -17.07 28.58 24.74
N PHE A 302 -16.72 27.38 24.31
CA PHE A 302 -17.08 26.16 25.01
C PHE A 302 -16.07 25.88 26.09
N VAL A 303 -16.56 25.55 27.29
CA VAL A 303 -15.76 25.24 28.46
C VAL A 303 -16.14 23.84 28.96
N GLY A 304 -15.19 22.94 28.99
CA GLY A 304 -15.33 21.62 29.57
C GLY A 304 -14.83 21.59 31.01
N SER A 305 -15.55 20.95 31.91
CA SER A 305 -15.18 20.80 33.32
C SER A 305 -14.79 19.35 33.68
N SER A 306 -14.08 19.18 34.79
CA SER A 306 -13.61 17.87 35.25
C SER A 306 -14.73 16.85 35.50
N ASP A 307 -15.95 17.30 35.73
CA ASP A 307 -17.15 16.45 35.88
C ASP A 307 -17.82 16.11 34.51
N LYS A 308 -17.09 16.34 33.40
CA LYS A 308 -17.49 16.08 32.03
C LYS A 308 -18.72 16.86 31.55
N LYS A 309 -19.06 17.97 32.18
CA LYS A 309 -20.09 18.88 31.69
C LYS A 309 -19.49 19.90 30.71
N ILE A 310 -20.30 20.33 29.74
CA ILE A 310 -19.93 21.34 28.76
C ILE A 310 -20.78 22.58 28.96
N TYR A 311 -20.11 23.67 29.06
CA TYR A 311 -20.69 25.01 29.23
C TYR A 311 -20.42 25.86 27.99
N THR A 312 -21.31 26.78 27.69
CA THR A 312 -21.12 27.75 26.61
C THR A 312 -21.20 29.17 27.15
N LEU A 313 -20.15 29.96 26.91
CA LEU A 313 -20.05 31.37 27.22
C LEU A 313 -20.18 32.18 25.92
N PRO A 314 -21.24 32.95 25.71
CA PRO A 314 -21.41 33.80 24.53
C PRO A 314 -20.30 34.84 24.38
N ALA A 315 -19.93 35.17 23.13
CA ALA A 315 -18.80 36.05 22.82
C ALA A 315 -18.93 37.46 23.41
N ASP A 316 -20.15 37.99 23.52
CA ASP A 316 -20.46 39.29 24.11
C ASP A 316 -20.14 39.35 25.63
N LYS A 317 -20.10 38.23 26.31
CA LYS A 317 -19.77 38.10 27.74
C LYS A 317 -18.27 37.96 28.01
N ILE A 318 -17.49 37.48 27.04
CA ILE A 318 -16.05 37.21 27.20
C ILE A 318 -15.27 38.44 27.64
N LYS A 319 -15.54 39.59 27.04
CA LYS A 319 -14.78 40.84 27.29
C LYS A 319 -14.85 41.31 28.73
N ASP A 320 -16.00 41.12 29.38
CA ASP A 320 -16.28 41.65 30.71
C ASP A 320 -16.15 40.57 31.82
N ASP A 321 -15.75 39.32 31.45
CA ASP A 321 -15.61 38.21 32.37
C ASP A 321 -14.26 38.25 33.12
N LEU A 322 -14.27 38.80 34.34
CA LEU A 322 -13.09 38.91 35.17
C LEU A 322 -12.53 37.56 35.60
N TYR A 323 -13.39 36.54 35.77
CA TYR A 323 -12.95 35.19 36.17
C TYR A 323 -12.24 34.47 35.02
N LEU A 324 -12.68 34.66 33.77
CA LEU A 324 -11.98 34.15 32.59
C LEU A 324 -10.59 34.81 32.49
N LYS A 325 -10.52 36.12 32.72
CA LYS A 325 -9.25 36.85 32.71
C LYS A 325 -8.32 36.37 33.83
N GLU A 326 -8.78 36.31 35.06
CA GLU A 326 -8.00 35.79 36.20
C GLU A 326 -7.50 34.34 35.94
N PHE A 327 -8.33 33.50 35.36
CA PHE A 327 -7.94 32.11 35.04
C PHE A 327 -6.73 32.09 34.08
N PHE A 328 -6.80 32.78 32.95
CA PHE A 328 -5.73 32.76 31.95
C PHE A 328 -4.50 33.59 32.32
N GLU A 329 -4.62 34.64 33.12
CA GLU A 329 -3.48 35.44 33.58
C GLU A 329 -2.73 34.81 34.78
N ASN A 330 -3.24 33.71 35.34
CA ASN A 330 -2.60 32.98 36.44
C ASN A 330 -1.71 31.85 35.87
N SER A 331 -0.39 31.99 36.05
CA SER A 331 0.60 30.99 35.58
C SER A 331 0.57 29.65 36.32
N SER A 332 -0.21 29.53 37.40
CA SER A 332 -0.40 28.27 38.13
C SER A 332 -1.52 27.41 37.56
N ASN A 333 -2.39 28.00 36.72
CA ASN A 333 -3.47 27.27 36.09
C ASN A 333 -2.98 26.49 34.84
N THR A 334 -3.63 25.37 34.57
CA THR A 334 -3.41 24.55 33.39
C THR A 334 -4.72 24.38 32.61
N TYR A 335 -4.63 24.17 31.31
CA TYR A 335 -5.80 23.96 30.47
C TYR A 335 -5.48 23.10 29.24
N SER A 336 -6.54 22.57 28.62
CA SER A 336 -6.48 21.87 27.33
C SER A 336 -7.23 22.68 26.29
N ALA A 337 -6.79 22.60 25.01
CA ALA A 337 -7.38 23.32 23.89
C ALA A 337 -7.48 22.48 22.63
N TYR A 338 -8.24 22.93 21.66
CA TYR A 338 -8.24 22.35 20.32
C TYR A 338 -7.09 22.86 19.45
N ASP A 339 -6.94 24.18 19.41
CA ASP A 339 -5.87 24.93 18.72
C ASP A 339 -5.42 26.04 19.69
N ASN A 340 -4.37 25.77 20.44
CA ASN A 340 -3.86 26.69 21.45
C ASN A 340 -3.37 28.00 20.85
N LYS A 341 -2.84 27.98 19.63
CA LYS A 341 -2.39 29.20 18.94
C LYS A 341 -3.57 30.11 18.64
N ALA A 342 -4.65 29.56 18.10
CA ALA A 342 -5.88 30.30 17.86
C ALA A 342 -6.46 30.85 19.18
N LEU A 343 -6.50 30.02 20.23
CA LEU A 343 -7.01 30.41 21.53
C LEU A 343 -6.24 31.62 22.10
N ILE A 344 -4.92 31.62 22.12
CA ILE A 344 -4.08 32.73 22.60
C ILE A 344 -4.36 34.01 21.80
N VAL A 345 -4.41 33.92 20.47
CA VAL A 345 -4.66 35.10 19.61
C VAL A 345 -6.06 35.65 19.84
N ILE A 346 -7.08 34.79 19.97
CA ILE A 346 -8.45 35.24 20.24
C ILE A 346 -8.55 35.90 21.60
N LEU A 347 -8.00 35.30 22.67
CA LEU A 347 -7.98 35.91 24.02
C LEU A 347 -7.25 37.26 24.05
N SER A 348 -6.14 37.38 23.31
CA SER A 348 -5.43 38.68 23.16
C SER A 348 -6.32 39.76 22.56
N ARG A 349 -7.25 39.47 21.66
CA ARG A 349 -8.24 40.41 21.11
C ARG A 349 -9.20 40.92 22.19
N TYR A 350 -9.44 40.12 23.22
CA TYR A 350 -10.21 40.51 24.41
C TYR A 350 -9.36 41.12 25.55
N GLN A 351 -8.09 41.44 25.27
CA GLN A 351 -7.14 42.02 26.22
C GLN A 351 -6.85 41.11 27.43
N ILE A 352 -6.85 39.81 27.20
CA ILE A 352 -6.45 38.79 28.17
C ILE A 352 -5.04 38.31 27.81
N ASP A 353 -4.08 38.46 28.76
CA ASP A 353 -2.70 38.01 28.60
C ASP A 353 -2.56 36.58 29.13
N VAL A 354 -2.38 35.59 28.23
CA VAL A 354 -2.35 34.19 28.61
C VAL A 354 -1.02 33.82 29.25
N LYS A 355 -1.04 33.55 30.56
CA LYS A 355 0.07 33.04 31.38
C LYS A 355 -0.17 31.61 31.88
N ALA A 356 -1.44 31.17 31.88
CA ALA A 356 -1.80 29.79 32.17
C ALA A 356 -1.11 28.83 31.18
N LYS A 357 -0.79 27.62 31.62
CA LYS A 357 -0.01 26.66 30.85
C LYS A 357 -0.95 25.71 30.07
N VAL A 358 -0.73 25.61 28.77
CA VAL A 358 -1.39 24.56 28.00
C VAL A 358 -0.82 23.19 28.40
N GLU A 359 -1.68 22.29 28.78
CA GLU A 359 -1.32 20.92 29.13
C GLU A 359 -1.54 19.97 27.93
N PHE A 360 -2.55 20.26 27.12
CA PHE A 360 -2.90 19.45 25.97
C PHE A 360 -3.50 20.31 24.85
N ASP A 361 -3.06 20.06 23.62
CA ASP A 361 -3.59 20.64 22.39
C ASP A 361 -3.98 19.50 21.44
N LEU A 362 -5.29 19.37 21.17
CA LEU A 362 -5.79 18.25 20.38
C LEU A 362 -5.33 18.31 18.92
N LEU A 363 -5.31 19.51 18.30
CA LEU A 363 -4.88 19.64 16.91
C LEU A 363 -3.40 19.28 16.76
N LEU A 364 -2.56 19.76 17.67
CA LEU A 364 -1.13 19.46 17.68
C LEU A 364 -0.88 17.98 17.97
N ALA A 365 -1.60 17.38 18.90
CA ALA A 365 -1.51 15.95 19.23
C ALA A 365 -1.91 15.08 18.03
N THR A 366 -2.96 15.46 17.33
CA THR A 366 -3.40 14.77 16.10
C THR A 366 -2.33 14.84 15.02
N TYR A 367 -1.77 16.02 14.77
CA TYR A 367 -0.70 16.20 13.79
C TYR A 367 0.55 15.37 14.10
N LEU A 368 0.91 15.24 15.39
CA LEU A 368 2.05 14.41 15.81
C LEU A 368 1.80 12.92 15.59
N ILE A 369 0.56 12.46 15.70
CA ILE A 369 0.19 11.07 15.49
C ILE A 369 0.08 10.75 14.00
N ASP A 370 -0.56 11.64 13.23
CA ASP A 370 -0.73 11.49 11.77
C ASP A 370 -0.69 12.85 11.07
N THR A 371 0.40 13.09 10.35
CA THR A 371 0.62 14.34 9.58
C THR A 371 -0.28 14.51 8.37
N ASN A 372 -1.05 13.50 7.98
CA ASN A 372 -1.95 13.56 6.82
C ASN A 372 -3.36 14.06 7.19
N VAL A 373 -3.67 14.19 8.47
CA VAL A 373 -4.98 14.69 8.91
C VAL A 373 -5.06 16.19 8.63
N GLU A 374 -6.13 16.64 7.98
CA GLU A 374 -6.37 18.07 7.74
C GLU A 374 -6.61 18.84 9.05
N ASP A 375 -6.25 20.13 9.08
CA ASP A 375 -6.38 21.01 10.22
C ASP A 375 -7.83 21.51 10.44
N SER A 376 -8.83 20.67 10.16
CA SER A 376 -10.25 21.00 10.34
C SER A 376 -10.85 20.23 11.51
N PRO A 377 -11.81 20.82 12.25
CA PRO A 377 -12.47 20.14 13.37
C PRO A 377 -13.10 18.78 12.99
N SER A 378 -13.70 18.68 11.80
CA SER A 378 -14.28 17.43 11.30
C SER A 378 -13.23 16.37 11.05
N ALA A 379 -12.16 16.70 10.30
CA ALA A 379 -11.10 15.74 10.00
C ALA A 379 -10.39 15.23 11.28
N VAL A 380 -10.22 16.10 12.28
CA VAL A 380 -9.67 15.71 13.58
C VAL A 380 -10.60 14.75 14.31
N LEU A 381 -11.92 15.02 14.38
CA LEU A 381 -12.87 14.10 15.02
C LEU A 381 -12.94 12.76 14.28
N ASP A 382 -12.99 12.79 12.94
CA ASP A 382 -13.02 11.59 12.10
C ASP A 382 -11.76 10.73 12.30
N SER A 383 -10.59 11.34 12.52
CA SER A 383 -9.34 10.61 12.79
C SER A 383 -9.34 9.82 14.11
N TYR A 384 -10.27 10.12 14.99
CA TYR A 384 -10.50 9.42 16.27
C TYR A 384 -11.80 8.62 16.29
N ASP A 385 -12.49 8.46 15.15
CA ASP A 385 -13.82 7.82 15.05
C ASP A 385 -14.84 8.41 16.05
N TYR A 386 -14.67 9.70 16.37
CA TYR A 386 -15.52 10.37 17.35
C TYR A 386 -16.77 10.92 16.66
N SER A 387 -17.90 10.24 16.84
CA SER A 387 -19.16 10.62 16.20
C SER A 387 -19.72 11.93 16.75
N TYR A 388 -20.21 12.77 15.86
CA TYR A 388 -20.95 14.00 16.18
C TYR A 388 -22.34 13.95 15.51
N GLY A 389 -23.35 14.34 16.28
CA GLY A 389 -24.73 14.34 15.75
C GLY A 389 -24.97 15.53 14.80
N ASP A 390 -25.83 15.37 13.82
CA ASP A 390 -26.14 16.36 12.76
C ASP A 390 -26.62 17.74 13.28
N ASN A 391 -26.94 17.85 14.57
CA ASN A 391 -27.49 19.07 15.19
C ASN A 391 -26.61 19.68 16.28
N LEU A 392 -25.38 19.15 16.52
CA LEU A 392 -24.47 19.67 17.53
C LEU A 392 -23.42 20.60 16.90
N ASN A 393 -23.05 21.67 17.63
CA ASN A 393 -21.95 22.52 17.20
C ASN A 393 -20.65 21.73 17.25
N ILE A 394 -19.90 21.71 16.16
CA ILE A 394 -18.68 20.92 16.00
C ILE A 394 -17.62 21.23 17.05
N TYR A 395 -17.51 22.49 17.49
CA TYR A 395 -16.56 22.90 18.52
C TYR A 395 -16.99 22.44 19.93
N CYS A 396 -18.29 22.29 20.16
CA CYS A 396 -18.81 21.64 21.37
C CYS A 396 -18.41 20.16 21.37
N THR A 397 -18.53 19.47 20.25
CA THR A 397 -18.10 18.08 20.10
C THR A 397 -16.58 17.92 20.28
N ILE A 398 -15.79 18.86 19.78
CA ILE A 398 -14.34 18.92 20.04
C ILE A 398 -14.05 19.04 21.53
N CYS A 399 -14.79 19.89 22.26
CA CYS A 399 -14.66 20.05 23.70
C CYS A 399 -14.96 18.71 24.42
N SER A 400 -16.01 18.01 24.04
CA SER A 400 -16.34 16.67 24.53
C SER A 400 -15.27 15.64 24.20
N ALA A 401 -14.75 15.65 22.97
CA ALA A 401 -13.69 14.75 22.54
C ALA A 401 -12.42 14.92 23.38
N ILE A 402 -12.02 16.15 23.69
CA ILE A 402 -10.86 16.40 24.56
C ILE A 402 -11.10 15.83 25.95
N LEU A 403 -12.26 16.08 26.56
CA LEU A 403 -12.61 15.56 27.90
C LEU A 403 -12.56 14.04 27.96
N ASN A 404 -12.91 13.35 26.88
CA ASN A 404 -13.01 11.89 26.86
C ASN A 404 -11.73 11.21 26.37
N LEU A 405 -10.99 11.81 25.43
CA LEU A 405 -9.86 11.17 24.75
C LEU A 405 -8.48 11.63 25.21
N LYS A 406 -8.35 12.79 25.90
CA LYS A 406 -7.07 13.38 26.30
C LYS A 406 -6.09 12.36 26.87
N ASN A 407 -6.53 11.60 27.88
CA ASN A 407 -5.64 10.66 28.57
C ASN A 407 -5.17 9.50 27.66
N SER A 408 -6.04 9.01 26.80
CA SER A 408 -5.70 7.96 25.82
C SER A 408 -4.73 8.49 24.77
N ILE A 409 -4.94 9.72 24.29
CA ILE A 409 -4.06 10.36 23.30
C ILE A 409 -2.68 10.64 23.92
N ILE A 410 -2.61 11.13 25.16
CA ILE A 410 -1.33 11.35 25.87
C ILE A 410 -0.55 10.04 25.98
N LYS A 411 -1.19 8.96 26.42
CA LYS A 411 -0.55 7.63 26.47
C LYS A 411 -0.03 7.20 25.09
N LYS A 412 -0.81 7.44 24.04
CA LYS A 412 -0.39 7.12 22.67
C LYS A 412 0.86 7.92 22.26
N LEU A 413 0.94 9.21 22.62
CA LEU A 413 2.11 10.03 22.36
C LEU A 413 3.34 9.56 23.14
N GLU A 414 3.17 9.15 24.40
CA GLU A 414 4.24 8.59 25.23
C GLU A 414 4.81 7.30 24.62
N VAL A 415 3.95 6.40 24.17
CA VAL A 415 4.33 5.15 23.49
C VAL A 415 5.10 5.42 22.20
N LEU A 416 4.71 6.48 21.46
CA LEU A 416 5.38 6.90 20.23
C LEU A 416 6.68 7.71 20.48
N ASP A 417 7.09 7.88 21.75
CA ASP A 417 8.21 8.73 22.16
C ASP A 417 8.07 10.18 21.66
N LEU A 418 6.82 10.65 21.58
CA LEU A 418 6.46 12.01 21.17
C LEU A 418 6.02 12.81 22.38
N SER A 419 6.52 14.03 22.51
CA SER A 419 6.18 14.89 23.64
C SER A 419 5.63 16.22 23.16
N LEU A 420 4.46 16.60 23.65
CA LEU A 420 3.88 17.94 23.44
C LEU A 420 4.70 19.06 24.11
N ILE A 421 5.51 18.71 25.11
CA ILE A 421 6.30 19.70 25.89
C ILE A 421 7.46 20.26 25.08
N HIS A 422 8.02 19.50 24.14
CA HIS A 422 9.18 19.92 23.35
C HIS A 422 8.83 20.72 22.10
N ILE A 423 7.56 20.95 21.83
CA ILE A 423 7.06 21.68 20.68
C ILE A 423 6.50 23.03 21.08
#